data_0a0885fc2c258cc513b8a66a702b6562
#
_entry.id   0a0885fc2c258cc513b8a66a702b6562
#
_cell.length_a   1.000
_cell.length_b   1.000
_cell.length_c   1.000
_cell.angle_alpha   90.00
_cell.angle_beta   90.00
_cell.angle_gamma   90.00
#
_symmetry.space_group_name_H-M   'P 1'
#
loop_
_entity.id
_entity.type
_entity.pdbx_description
1 polymer ?
#
loop_
_entity_poly.entity_id
_entity_poly.type
_entity_poly.pdbx_seq_one_letter_code
_entity_poly.pdbx_strand_id
1 'polypeptide(L)'
;MTREKMWTTRREAMALLSGAVAGVAFGGDVRAQGTPKRGGILRISAPTNPSSLDPATGGAGSDHAFLFTMYDTLTEWDFETLKPKPGLAESWSFSDPTTFVLNIRPGVTFHDGTPLDAEAVKFNLERNKSDPKSNIKADLATMASASVTGPMQVTLKLNALDAALPGILSDRAGMMVSPTALKASAAGNVARTPVGAGAYTFVSWADGEKIVIKRNEKYWKPNRPYPDGIEFAIIPELTTGVRSVTAGQNDLIYQLPPRQKVVVERSKDLKVFNGPTLYVFQIFLNWAKPPFDDIRVRKAFNMAIDRESFVKAALAGLAEPAYMNLPKSHWAYDKSVAALTPYDPAQARKLLAEANFKEGTTIDLVGYPDQDSVQRQEILIEQLRKAGISVRFLNAPIAEASAAFFGAEKRGSGLLAAWTGRPDPSLTYSLMFTKDAYYNGGRGAVPPELEAAIKESRASEDVQIRTKAFATVQRLVMENAFVAPLAFQFELVAMNKKVQGYRPNLLGKPKYDDVWLES
;
A
#
# COMPACT_ATOMS: atom_id res chain seq x y z
N MET A 1 47.93 -56.68 -26.29
CA MET A 1 48.60 -56.45 -25.04
C MET A 1 48.10 -55.17 -24.45
N THR A 2 47.46 -55.32 -23.32
CA THR A 2 47.10 -54.50 -22.16
C THR A 2 46.46 -53.13 -22.36
N ARG A 3 45.14 -53.11 -22.14
CA ARG A 3 44.28 -51.96 -21.79
C ARG A 3 44.59 -51.54 -20.34
N GLU A 4 44.95 -50.30 -20.13
CA GLU A 4 44.84 -49.67 -18.80
C GLU A 4 43.60 -48.77 -18.77
N LYS A 5 42.71 -49.09 -17.79
CA LYS A 5 41.57 -48.27 -17.46
C LYS A 5 42.02 -47.21 -16.45
N MET A 6 41.96 -45.93 -16.84
CA MET A 6 42.09 -44.81 -15.90
C MET A 6 40.72 -44.49 -15.29
N TRP A 7 40.64 -44.64 -13.95
CA TRP A 7 39.51 -44.24 -13.14
C TRP A 7 39.74 -42.81 -12.69
N THR A 8 38.98 -41.87 -13.19
CA THR A 8 38.94 -40.50 -12.64
C THR A 8 38.05 -40.47 -11.41
N THR A 9 38.59 -39.95 -10.31
CA THR A 9 37.94 -39.87 -9.02
C THR A 9 36.86 -38.77 -9.01
N ARG A 10 35.83 -38.99 -8.18
CA ARG A 10 34.67 -38.06 -8.01
C ARG A 10 35.04 -36.61 -7.64
N ARG A 11 36.32 -36.32 -7.33
CA ARG A 11 36.83 -34.98 -7.02
C ARG A 11 37.15 -34.13 -8.27
N GLU A 12 37.45 -34.73 -9.39
CA GLU A 12 37.79 -33.99 -10.62
C GLU A 12 36.57 -33.65 -11.48
N ALA A 13 35.43 -34.30 -11.27
CA ALA A 13 34.18 -34.00 -11.94
C ALA A 13 33.44 -32.76 -11.38
N MET A 14 33.86 -32.22 -10.23
CA MET A 14 33.27 -31.01 -9.64
C MET A 14 34.00 -29.69 -10.00
N ALA A 15 35.07 -29.76 -10.74
CA ALA A 15 35.89 -28.59 -11.09
C ALA A 15 35.60 -27.97 -12.49
N LEU A 16 34.65 -28.52 -13.27
CA LEU A 16 34.39 -28.10 -14.66
C LEU A 16 32.97 -27.58 -14.92
N LEU A 17 32.20 -27.20 -13.89
CA LEU A 17 30.89 -26.55 -14.01
C LEU A 17 30.85 -25.15 -13.36
N SER A 18 31.98 -24.44 -13.35
CA SER A 18 32.05 -23.03 -12.95
C SER A 18 32.23 -22.15 -14.18
N GLY A 19 31.22 -22.10 -15.01
CA GLY A 19 31.18 -21.29 -16.24
C GLY A 19 29.93 -20.42 -16.28
N ALA A 20 30.06 -19.16 -15.85
CA ALA A 20 29.33 -17.98 -16.28
C ALA A 20 27.79 -18.01 -16.23
N VAL A 21 27.22 -17.77 -15.04
CA VAL A 21 25.99 -16.99 -14.93
C VAL A 21 26.43 -15.60 -14.46
N ALA A 22 26.48 -14.64 -15.40
CA ALA A 22 26.59 -13.23 -15.09
C ALA A 22 25.27 -12.79 -14.44
N GLY A 23 25.16 -13.01 -13.14
CA GLY A 23 24.15 -12.37 -12.31
C GLY A 23 24.49 -10.88 -12.27
N VAL A 24 23.59 -10.03 -12.76
CA VAL A 24 23.59 -8.61 -12.47
C VAL A 24 23.39 -8.50 -10.95
N ALA A 25 24.51 -8.50 -10.22
CA ALA A 25 24.51 -8.12 -8.82
C ALA A 25 24.12 -6.64 -8.77
N PHE A 26 23.00 -6.34 -8.22
CA PHE A 26 22.71 -5.03 -7.66
C PHE A 26 23.73 -4.80 -6.54
N GLY A 27 24.85 -4.23 -6.92
CA GLY A 27 25.90 -3.78 -6.01
C GLY A 27 25.45 -2.53 -5.27
N GLY A 28 24.50 -2.66 -4.34
CA GLY A 28 24.41 -1.77 -3.21
C GLY A 28 25.52 -2.18 -2.25
N ASP A 29 26.42 -1.27 -1.90
CA ASP A 29 27.41 -1.47 -0.83
C ASP A 29 26.72 -2.04 0.43
N VAL A 30 26.81 -3.35 0.62
CA VAL A 30 26.55 -3.98 1.90
C VAL A 30 27.73 -3.60 2.79
N ARG A 31 27.78 -2.34 3.23
CA ARG A 31 28.56 -1.97 4.39
C ARG A 31 28.02 -2.83 5.52
N ALA A 32 28.90 -3.51 6.21
CA ALA A 32 28.55 -4.22 7.43
C ALA A 32 27.72 -3.28 8.31
N GLN A 33 26.42 -3.52 8.40
CA GLN A 33 25.56 -2.74 9.29
C GLN A 33 26.13 -2.92 10.70
N GLY A 34 26.50 -1.81 11.34
CA GLY A 34 27.00 -1.85 12.72
C GLY A 34 26.03 -2.60 13.62
N THR A 35 26.51 -3.10 14.73
CA THR A 35 25.64 -3.78 15.71
C THR A 35 24.57 -2.80 16.20
N PRO A 36 23.27 -3.14 16.10
CA PRO A 36 22.19 -2.28 16.54
C PRO A 36 22.34 -1.88 18.02
N LYS A 37 22.20 -0.59 18.29
CA LYS A 37 22.32 -0.03 19.64
C LYS A 37 20.96 0.42 20.15
N ARG A 38 20.70 0.21 21.44
CA ARG A 38 19.54 0.78 22.15
C ARG A 38 19.83 2.21 22.57
N GLY A 39 18.78 3.04 22.58
CA GLY A 39 18.79 4.40 23.11
C GLY A 39 18.51 5.47 22.06
N GLY A 40 18.31 6.69 22.57
CA GLY A 40 17.99 7.86 21.76
C GLY A 40 16.55 7.96 21.32
N ILE A 41 16.16 9.15 20.88
CA ILE A 41 14.83 9.46 20.33
C ILE A 41 14.94 9.60 18.82
N LEU A 42 14.16 8.84 18.07
CA LEU A 42 14.03 8.99 16.62
C LEU A 42 13.04 10.14 16.33
N ARG A 43 13.51 11.21 15.71
CA ARG A 43 12.69 12.38 15.37
C ARG A 43 12.31 12.32 13.89
N ILE A 44 11.00 12.29 13.61
CA ILE A 44 10.46 12.11 12.27
C ILE A 44 9.66 13.34 11.87
N SER A 45 9.95 13.91 10.70
CA SER A 45 9.06 14.86 10.04
C SER A 45 7.93 14.11 9.36
N ALA A 46 6.70 14.27 9.85
CA ALA A 46 5.50 13.66 9.33
C ALA A 46 4.66 14.67 8.54
N PRO A 47 4.32 14.41 7.26
CA PRO A 47 3.62 15.40 6.42
C PRO A 47 2.13 15.51 6.75
N THR A 48 1.58 14.62 7.55
CA THR A 48 0.14 14.60 7.86
C THR A 48 -0.10 14.37 9.34
N ASN A 49 -1.12 15.04 9.86
CA ASN A 49 -1.72 14.69 11.14
C ASN A 49 -2.61 13.44 10.96
N PRO A 50 -2.56 12.43 11.85
CA PRO A 50 -3.42 11.26 11.68
C PRO A 50 -4.90 11.62 11.82
N SER A 51 -5.74 10.95 11.04
CA SER A 51 -7.20 11.11 11.12
C SER A 51 -7.77 10.43 12.38
N SER A 52 -7.15 9.34 12.82
CA SER A 52 -7.46 8.58 14.01
C SER A 52 -6.29 7.66 14.35
N LEU A 53 -6.08 7.42 15.64
CA LEU A 53 -5.16 6.39 16.14
C LEU A 53 -5.90 5.08 16.51
N ASP A 54 -7.17 4.96 16.17
CA ASP A 54 -7.93 3.70 16.20
C ASP A 54 -7.91 3.04 14.81
N PRO A 55 -7.36 1.83 14.65
CA PRO A 55 -7.27 1.16 13.36
C PRO A 55 -8.62 0.98 12.65
N ALA A 56 -9.71 0.79 13.40
CA ALA A 56 -11.03 0.57 12.83
C ALA A 56 -11.68 1.85 12.26
N THR A 57 -11.45 3.01 12.90
CA THR A 57 -12.15 4.25 12.56
C THR A 57 -11.33 5.22 11.73
N GLY A 58 -10.01 5.04 11.63
CA GLY A 58 -9.14 5.83 10.76
C GLY A 58 -9.45 5.59 9.29
N GLY A 59 -9.53 6.67 8.50
CA GLY A 59 -9.84 6.61 7.06
C GLY A 59 -8.66 6.90 6.14
N ALA A 60 -7.59 7.53 6.65
CA ALA A 60 -6.47 7.96 5.83
C ALA A 60 -5.38 6.87 5.72
N GLY A 61 -4.83 6.68 4.51
CA GLY A 61 -3.68 5.80 4.30
C GLY A 61 -2.42 6.25 5.07
N SER A 62 -2.29 7.57 5.29
CA SER A 62 -1.20 8.19 6.06
C SER A 62 -1.19 7.82 7.55
N ASP A 63 -2.31 7.38 8.12
CA ASP A 63 -2.37 6.96 9.53
C ASP A 63 -1.46 5.77 9.84
N HIS A 64 -1.14 4.93 8.83
CA HIS A 64 -0.32 3.73 9.02
C HIS A 64 1.08 4.01 9.59
N ALA A 65 1.68 5.17 9.27
CA ALA A 65 2.99 5.55 9.81
C ALA A 65 3.00 5.64 11.34
N PHE A 66 1.85 5.96 11.93
CA PHE A 66 1.64 6.01 13.38
C PHE A 66 1.11 4.67 13.92
N LEU A 67 0.11 4.09 13.25
CA LEU A 67 -0.56 2.87 13.71
C LEU A 67 0.41 1.70 13.86
N PHE A 68 1.29 1.45 12.87
CA PHE A 68 2.27 0.35 12.92
C PHE A 68 3.33 0.49 14.01
N THR A 69 3.42 1.64 14.67
CA THR A 69 4.32 1.78 15.85
C THR A 69 3.65 1.29 17.13
N MET A 70 2.34 1.44 17.24
CA MET A 70 1.57 1.17 18.46
C MET A 70 0.76 -0.13 18.41
N TYR A 71 0.55 -0.67 17.21
CA TYR A 71 -0.21 -1.89 16.98
C TYR A 71 0.59 -2.89 16.15
N ASP A 72 0.73 -4.09 16.66
CA ASP A 72 1.08 -5.23 15.83
C ASP A 72 -0.17 -5.85 15.21
N THR A 73 0.04 -6.59 14.14
CA THR A 73 -1.00 -7.26 13.36
C THR A 73 -1.01 -8.77 13.61
N LEU A 74 -2.15 -9.41 13.38
CA LEU A 74 -2.27 -10.87 13.51
C LEU A 74 -1.29 -11.60 12.60
N THR A 75 -1.17 -11.18 11.36
CA THR A 75 -0.13 -11.60 10.43
C THR A 75 0.73 -10.40 10.06
N GLU A 76 1.93 -10.62 9.57
CA GLU A 76 2.78 -9.59 8.98
C GLU A 76 2.92 -9.84 7.48
N TRP A 77 3.55 -8.92 6.75
CA TRP A 77 3.95 -9.15 5.36
C TRP A 77 5.47 -9.08 5.18
N ASP A 78 5.95 -9.79 4.20
CA ASP A 78 7.31 -9.61 3.71
C ASP A 78 7.42 -8.30 2.93
N PHE A 79 8.47 -7.51 3.16
CA PHE A 79 8.60 -6.16 2.61
C PHE A 79 8.75 -6.12 1.10
N GLU A 80 9.29 -7.16 0.50
CA GLU A 80 9.56 -7.25 -0.94
C GLU A 80 8.48 -8.01 -1.69
N THR A 81 8.01 -9.12 -1.10
CA THR A 81 7.10 -10.06 -1.78
C THR A 81 5.64 -9.91 -1.37
N LEU A 82 5.37 -9.20 -0.27
CA LEU A 82 4.06 -9.08 0.41
C LEU A 82 3.47 -10.42 0.87
N LYS A 83 4.24 -11.50 0.86
CA LYS A 83 3.77 -12.79 1.38
C LYS A 83 3.46 -12.66 2.87
N PRO A 84 2.33 -13.20 3.33
CA PRO A 84 2.00 -13.22 4.75
C PRO A 84 3.05 -13.98 5.57
N LYS A 85 3.38 -13.43 6.74
CA LYS A 85 4.30 -14.00 7.74
C LYS A 85 3.65 -14.03 9.11
N PRO A 86 4.09 -14.91 10.03
CA PRO A 86 3.65 -14.89 11.42
C PRO A 86 3.84 -13.52 12.08
N GLY A 87 2.82 -13.09 12.81
CA GLY A 87 2.80 -11.91 13.66
C GLY A 87 2.30 -12.26 15.06
N LEU A 88 1.23 -11.62 15.53
CA LEU A 88 0.53 -11.98 16.77
C LEU A 88 -0.11 -13.37 16.68
N ALA A 89 -0.51 -13.81 15.48
CA ALA A 89 -0.75 -15.22 15.20
C ALA A 89 0.58 -15.88 14.77
N GLU A 90 0.99 -16.90 15.48
CA GLU A 90 2.23 -17.65 15.15
C GLU A 90 2.03 -18.62 13.98
N SER A 91 0.77 -19.02 13.71
CA SER A 91 0.39 -19.83 12.56
C SER A 91 -1.10 -19.69 12.25
N TRP A 92 -1.47 -20.08 11.04
CA TRP A 92 -2.85 -20.19 10.58
C TRP A 92 -3.01 -21.30 9.56
N SER A 93 -4.26 -21.75 9.38
CA SER A 93 -4.60 -22.74 8.35
C SER A 93 -6.08 -22.69 8.00
N PHE A 94 -6.42 -23.12 6.79
CA PHE A 94 -7.79 -23.50 6.44
C PHE A 94 -7.97 -24.99 6.74
N SER A 95 -8.82 -25.34 7.72
CA SER A 95 -9.18 -26.74 8.00
C SER A 95 -10.19 -27.28 6.97
N ASP A 96 -10.98 -26.39 6.39
CA ASP A 96 -11.85 -26.58 5.25
C ASP A 96 -12.06 -25.21 4.55
N PRO A 97 -12.66 -25.13 3.33
CA PRO A 97 -12.81 -23.88 2.60
C PRO A 97 -13.53 -22.75 3.34
N THR A 98 -14.27 -23.05 4.39
CA THR A 98 -15.06 -22.09 5.14
C THR A 98 -14.64 -21.96 6.60
N THR A 99 -13.53 -22.61 6.98
CA THR A 99 -13.03 -22.60 8.36
C THR A 99 -11.57 -22.21 8.40
N PHE A 100 -11.28 -21.03 8.91
CA PHE A 100 -9.94 -20.49 9.07
C PHE A 100 -9.54 -20.45 10.54
N VAL A 101 -8.43 -21.10 10.89
CA VAL A 101 -7.94 -21.24 12.26
C VAL A 101 -6.71 -20.37 12.46
N LEU A 102 -6.70 -19.57 13.52
CA LEU A 102 -5.57 -18.75 13.97
C LEU A 102 -5.04 -19.29 15.30
N ASN A 103 -3.74 -19.58 15.37
CA ASN A 103 -3.06 -19.89 16.62
C ASN A 103 -2.35 -18.63 17.12
N ILE A 104 -2.77 -18.10 18.25
CA ILE A 104 -2.30 -16.83 18.80
C ILE A 104 -1.04 -17.06 19.63
N ARG A 105 -0.08 -16.16 19.51
CA ARG A 105 1.19 -16.20 20.23
C ARG A 105 0.98 -16.02 21.72
N PRO A 106 1.43 -16.97 22.57
CA PRO A 106 1.29 -16.86 24.02
C PRO A 106 2.23 -15.78 24.59
N GLY A 107 1.84 -15.24 25.76
CA GLY A 107 2.67 -14.31 26.53
C GLY A 107 2.72 -12.87 26.01
N VAL A 108 2.00 -12.53 24.97
CA VAL A 108 1.85 -11.15 24.50
C VAL A 108 0.87 -10.38 25.39
N THR A 109 1.21 -9.13 25.73
CA THR A 109 0.34 -8.23 26.49
C THR A 109 0.11 -6.94 25.73
N PHE A 110 -1.05 -6.36 25.93
CA PHE A 110 -1.32 -4.97 25.53
C PHE A 110 -0.50 -3.98 26.37
N HIS A 111 -0.43 -2.74 25.93
CA HIS A 111 0.28 -1.66 26.64
C HIS A 111 -0.25 -1.38 28.04
N ASP A 112 -1.51 -1.70 28.31
CA ASP A 112 -2.14 -1.62 29.64
C ASP A 112 -1.86 -2.82 30.54
N GLY A 113 -1.07 -3.80 30.05
CA GLY A 113 -0.70 -5.00 30.76
C GLY A 113 -1.71 -6.14 30.70
N THR A 114 -2.87 -5.95 30.07
CA THR A 114 -3.85 -7.02 29.88
C THR A 114 -3.37 -8.04 28.83
N PRO A 115 -3.74 -9.33 28.94
CA PRO A 115 -3.27 -10.34 27.99
C PRO A 115 -3.90 -10.16 26.61
N LEU A 116 -3.12 -10.45 25.57
CA LEU A 116 -3.59 -10.62 24.20
C LEU A 116 -3.83 -12.11 23.97
N ASP A 117 -5.04 -12.56 24.18
CA ASP A 117 -5.50 -13.93 24.06
C ASP A 117 -6.56 -14.11 22.97
N ALA A 118 -7.12 -15.31 22.86
CA ALA A 118 -8.14 -15.62 21.87
C ALA A 118 -9.42 -14.78 22.03
N GLU A 119 -9.83 -14.44 23.26
CA GLU A 119 -11.00 -13.59 23.51
C GLU A 119 -10.76 -12.15 23.02
N ALA A 120 -9.56 -11.61 23.26
CA ALA A 120 -9.19 -10.28 22.78
C ALA A 120 -9.16 -10.22 21.25
N VAL A 121 -8.64 -11.26 20.58
CA VAL A 121 -8.63 -11.35 19.11
C VAL A 121 -10.05 -11.44 18.55
N LYS A 122 -10.88 -12.34 19.08
CA LYS A 122 -12.29 -12.47 18.69
C LYS A 122 -13.02 -11.13 18.83
N PHE A 123 -12.89 -10.46 19.97
CA PHE A 123 -13.51 -9.16 20.23
C PHE A 123 -13.14 -8.12 19.16
N ASN A 124 -11.85 -8.01 18.82
CA ASN A 124 -11.38 -7.06 17.81
C ASN A 124 -11.94 -7.36 16.40
N LEU A 125 -11.91 -8.62 15.98
CA LEU A 125 -12.41 -9.03 14.66
C LEU A 125 -13.92 -8.78 14.53
N GLU A 126 -14.70 -9.10 15.57
CA GLU A 126 -16.13 -8.83 15.61
C GLU A 126 -16.42 -7.33 15.60
N ARG A 127 -15.68 -6.53 16.38
CA ARG A 127 -15.77 -5.08 16.38
C ARG A 127 -15.45 -4.51 15.01
N ASN A 128 -14.34 -4.91 14.40
CA ASN A 128 -13.90 -4.41 13.10
C ASN A 128 -14.95 -4.66 12.02
N LYS A 129 -15.68 -5.79 12.11
CA LYS A 129 -16.73 -6.15 11.16
C LYS A 129 -18.07 -5.44 11.45
N SER A 130 -18.47 -5.28 12.72
CA SER A 130 -19.84 -4.92 13.10
C SER A 130 -20.02 -3.48 13.57
N ASP A 131 -18.96 -2.82 14.11
CA ASP A 131 -19.06 -1.45 14.61
C ASP A 131 -19.54 -0.49 13.50
N PRO A 132 -20.65 0.27 13.68
CA PRO A 132 -21.11 1.25 12.71
C PRO A 132 -20.04 2.24 12.25
N LYS A 133 -19.11 2.59 13.11
CA LYS A 133 -18.00 3.52 12.84
C LYS A 133 -16.80 2.87 12.13
N SER A 134 -16.78 1.55 11.97
CA SER A 134 -15.66 0.85 11.34
C SER A 134 -15.58 1.16 9.83
N ASN A 135 -14.42 1.64 9.38
CA ASN A 135 -14.11 1.89 7.99
C ASN A 135 -13.50 0.66 7.28
N ILE A 136 -13.29 -0.45 8.02
CA ILE A 136 -12.64 -1.68 7.54
C ILE A 136 -13.56 -2.90 7.50
N LYS A 137 -14.88 -2.69 7.58
CA LYS A 137 -15.89 -3.78 7.50
C LYS A 137 -15.75 -4.62 6.24
N ALA A 138 -15.48 -3.96 5.12
CA ALA A 138 -15.34 -4.61 3.82
C ALA A 138 -14.13 -5.57 3.76
N ASP A 139 -13.09 -5.30 4.54
CA ASP A 139 -11.90 -6.15 4.62
C ASP A 139 -12.25 -7.53 5.20
N LEU A 140 -13.24 -7.59 6.12
CA LEU A 140 -13.73 -8.81 6.77
C LEU A 140 -15.08 -9.30 6.20
N ALA A 141 -15.44 -8.92 4.98
CA ALA A 141 -16.73 -9.25 4.38
C ALA A 141 -16.98 -10.77 4.31
N THR A 142 -15.95 -11.57 4.08
CA THR A 142 -16.05 -13.03 4.00
C THR A 142 -16.19 -13.72 5.37
N MET A 143 -15.81 -13.08 6.47
CA MET A 143 -15.96 -13.63 7.82
C MET A 143 -17.45 -13.65 8.21
N ALA A 144 -18.01 -14.82 8.45
CA ALA A 144 -19.36 -14.97 8.99
C ALA A 144 -19.39 -14.78 10.52
N SER A 145 -18.48 -15.45 11.22
CA SER A 145 -18.35 -15.38 12.69
C SER A 145 -16.93 -15.69 13.15
N ALA A 146 -16.62 -15.32 14.39
CA ALA A 146 -15.40 -15.70 15.10
C ALA A 146 -15.75 -16.44 16.39
N SER A 147 -15.02 -17.49 16.72
CA SER A 147 -15.21 -18.30 17.93
C SER A 147 -13.88 -18.60 18.59
N VAL A 148 -13.83 -18.56 19.91
CA VAL A 148 -12.70 -19.06 20.68
C VAL A 148 -12.80 -20.58 20.75
N THR A 149 -11.80 -21.28 20.20
CA THR A 149 -11.75 -22.75 20.17
C THR A 149 -10.63 -23.32 21.05
N GLY A 150 -9.88 -22.44 21.69
CA GLY A 150 -8.86 -22.74 22.69
C GLY A 150 -8.35 -21.45 23.35
N PRO A 151 -7.59 -21.52 24.46
CA PRO A 151 -7.09 -20.33 25.16
C PRO A 151 -6.30 -19.37 24.28
N MET A 152 -5.59 -19.91 23.28
CA MET A 152 -4.80 -19.18 22.31
C MET A 152 -5.19 -19.55 20.86
N GLN A 153 -6.46 -19.93 20.63
CA GLN A 153 -6.94 -20.31 19.29
C GLN A 153 -8.28 -19.68 18.97
N VAL A 154 -8.35 -19.05 17.80
CA VAL A 154 -9.57 -18.46 17.25
C VAL A 154 -9.90 -19.13 15.93
N THR A 155 -11.15 -19.55 15.78
CA THR A 155 -11.65 -20.11 14.53
C THR A 155 -12.65 -19.14 13.90
N LEU A 156 -12.39 -18.77 12.65
CA LEU A 156 -13.29 -17.94 11.84
C LEU A 156 -14.10 -18.86 10.92
N LYS A 157 -15.42 -18.71 10.94
CA LYS A 157 -16.29 -19.25 9.89
C LYS A 157 -16.41 -18.23 8.77
N LEU A 158 -16.26 -18.69 7.56
CA LEU A 158 -16.27 -17.86 6.35
C LEU A 158 -17.50 -18.24 5.48
N ASN A 159 -17.98 -17.26 4.71
CA ASN A 159 -19.04 -17.49 3.72
C ASN A 159 -18.52 -18.22 2.46
N ALA A 160 -17.22 -18.14 2.21
CA ALA A 160 -16.50 -18.82 1.14
C ALA A 160 -15.01 -18.82 1.45
N LEU A 161 -14.22 -19.66 0.78
CA LEU A 161 -12.76 -19.63 0.87
C LEU A 161 -12.25 -18.23 0.52
N ASP A 162 -11.36 -17.72 1.38
CA ASP A 162 -10.73 -16.41 1.23
C ASP A 162 -9.22 -16.50 1.45
N ALA A 163 -8.49 -16.89 0.44
CA ALA A 163 -7.03 -16.99 0.48
C ALA A 163 -6.33 -15.62 0.66
N ALA A 164 -7.06 -14.51 0.55
CA ALA A 164 -6.53 -13.17 0.84
C ALA A 164 -6.51 -12.86 2.35
N LEU A 165 -7.26 -13.63 3.17
CA LEU A 165 -7.45 -13.32 4.59
C LEU A 165 -6.14 -13.17 5.38
N PRO A 166 -5.10 -14.00 5.20
CA PRO A 166 -3.82 -13.77 5.85
C PRO A 166 -3.17 -12.42 5.48
N GLY A 167 -3.27 -11.99 4.22
CA GLY A 167 -2.82 -10.67 3.79
C GLY A 167 -3.67 -9.53 4.35
N ILE A 168 -4.97 -9.73 4.47
CA ILE A 168 -5.92 -8.76 5.08
C ILE A 168 -5.58 -8.53 6.55
N LEU A 169 -5.28 -9.60 7.28
CA LEU A 169 -4.95 -9.57 8.71
C LEU A 169 -3.53 -9.02 9.00
N SER A 170 -2.78 -8.66 7.99
CA SER A 170 -1.48 -7.97 8.12
C SER A 170 -1.59 -6.44 8.04
N ASP A 171 -2.80 -5.92 7.90
CA ASP A 171 -3.11 -4.49 7.88
C ASP A 171 -4.12 -4.15 9.01
N ARG A 172 -4.85 -3.05 8.91
CA ARG A 172 -5.74 -2.54 9.97
C ARG A 172 -6.70 -3.58 10.55
N ALA A 173 -7.22 -4.49 9.72
CA ALA A 173 -8.14 -5.54 10.17
C ALA A 173 -7.50 -6.52 11.17
N GLY A 174 -6.16 -6.67 11.11
CA GLY A 174 -5.40 -7.50 12.04
C GLY A 174 -4.73 -6.74 13.19
N MET A 175 -4.86 -5.41 13.26
CA MET A 175 -4.35 -4.62 14.39
C MET A 175 -5.24 -4.82 15.63
N MET A 176 -4.63 -5.20 16.76
CA MET A 176 -5.36 -5.53 17.98
C MET A 176 -5.33 -4.37 18.98
N VAL A 177 -6.51 -3.88 19.35
CA VAL A 177 -6.73 -2.85 20.38
C VAL A 177 -7.12 -3.53 21.69
N SER A 178 -6.64 -3.02 22.83
CA SER A 178 -7.04 -3.55 24.15
C SER A 178 -8.55 -3.48 24.35
N PRO A 179 -9.25 -4.61 24.56
CA PRO A 179 -10.67 -4.61 24.90
C PRO A 179 -10.97 -3.89 26.23
N THR A 180 -10.02 -3.94 27.17
CA THR A 180 -10.13 -3.26 28.47
C THR A 180 -10.09 -1.74 28.27
N ALA A 181 -9.15 -1.23 27.49
CA ALA A 181 -9.07 0.19 27.17
C ALA A 181 -10.30 0.69 26.41
N LEU A 182 -10.80 -0.09 25.45
CA LEU A 182 -12.03 0.23 24.72
C LEU A 182 -13.26 0.33 25.65
N LYS A 183 -13.42 -0.59 26.59
CA LYS A 183 -14.54 -0.60 27.55
C LYS A 183 -14.42 0.50 28.59
N ALA A 184 -13.21 0.83 29.04
CA ALA A 184 -12.96 1.89 30.02
C ALA A 184 -13.06 3.31 29.41
N SER A 185 -12.94 3.43 28.11
CA SER A 185 -12.94 4.72 27.42
C SER A 185 -14.36 5.23 27.23
N ALA A 186 -14.71 6.34 27.89
CA ALA A 186 -15.94 7.06 27.58
C ALA A 186 -15.94 7.45 26.08
N ALA A 187 -16.98 7.02 25.35
CA ALA A 187 -17.16 7.27 23.92
C ALA A 187 -16.07 6.71 22.96
N GLY A 188 -15.30 5.68 23.36
CA GLY A 188 -14.35 5.01 22.47
C GLY A 188 -13.13 5.86 22.13
N ASN A 189 -12.55 6.59 23.08
CA ASN A 189 -11.47 7.56 22.86
C ASN A 189 -10.09 6.94 22.50
N VAL A 190 -10.04 5.63 22.16
CA VAL A 190 -8.81 5.00 21.63
C VAL A 190 -8.31 5.65 20.33
N ALA A 191 -9.17 6.42 19.67
CA ALA A 191 -8.79 7.25 18.53
C ALA A 191 -7.75 8.34 18.88
N ARG A 192 -7.71 8.75 20.16
CA ARG A 192 -6.78 9.79 20.69
C ARG A 192 -5.78 9.24 21.71
N THR A 193 -6.11 8.15 22.38
CA THR A 193 -5.29 7.49 23.40
C THR A 193 -5.20 5.98 23.10
N PRO A 194 -4.42 5.61 22.07
CA PRO A 194 -4.33 4.24 21.59
C PRO A 194 -3.68 3.30 22.61
N VAL A 195 -4.24 2.10 22.75
CA VAL A 195 -3.68 1.01 23.56
C VAL A 195 -3.64 -0.25 22.72
N GLY A 196 -2.47 -0.53 22.16
CA GLY A 196 -2.19 -1.69 21.31
C GLY A 196 -1.22 -2.67 21.98
N ALA A 197 -0.60 -3.53 21.18
CA ALA A 197 0.44 -4.47 21.58
C ALA A 197 1.75 -4.27 20.76
N GLY A 198 1.91 -3.11 20.13
CA GLY A 198 3.05 -2.79 19.28
C GLY A 198 4.31 -2.38 20.05
N ALA A 199 5.35 -2.06 19.27
CA ALA A 199 6.69 -1.77 19.76
C ALA A 199 6.79 -0.49 20.62
N TYR A 200 5.86 0.45 20.46
CA TYR A 200 5.85 1.71 21.19
C TYR A 200 4.52 1.99 21.86
N THR A 201 4.55 2.59 23.04
CA THR A 201 3.39 3.03 23.81
C THR A 201 3.14 4.52 23.59
N PHE A 202 1.88 4.91 23.54
CA PHE A 202 1.46 6.30 23.40
C PHE A 202 1.83 7.14 24.62
N VAL A 203 2.27 8.37 24.39
CA VAL A 203 2.57 9.37 25.44
C VAL A 203 1.69 10.60 25.29
N SER A 204 1.72 11.26 24.12
CA SER A 204 0.94 12.48 23.90
C SER A 204 0.70 12.75 22.41
N TRP A 205 -0.36 13.51 22.14
CA TRP A 205 -0.67 14.05 20.83
C TRP A 205 -1.16 15.50 20.95
N ALA A 206 -0.29 16.44 20.56
CA ALA A 206 -0.65 17.82 20.29
C ALA A 206 -1.06 17.93 18.83
N ASP A 207 -2.33 18.21 18.60
CA ASP A 207 -2.97 18.15 17.28
C ASP A 207 -2.34 19.14 16.29
N GLY A 208 -1.92 18.65 15.13
CA GLY A 208 -1.22 19.45 14.12
C GLY A 208 0.23 19.84 14.48
N GLU A 209 0.74 19.43 15.64
CA GLU A 209 2.09 19.77 16.09
C GLU A 209 2.97 18.54 16.24
N LYS A 210 2.64 17.64 17.17
CA LYS A 210 3.52 16.52 17.52
C LYS A 210 2.78 15.33 18.11
N ILE A 211 3.27 14.13 17.78
CA ILE A 211 2.95 12.88 18.49
C ILE A 211 4.21 12.32 19.12
N VAL A 212 4.12 11.94 20.38
CA VAL A 212 5.21 11.34 21.15
C VAL A 212 4.81 9.93 21.58
N ILE A 213 5.67 8.98 21.31
CA ILE A 213 5.56 7.59 21.75
C ILE A 213 6.88 7.15 22.36
N LYS A 214 6.81 6.23 23.32
CA LYS A 214 7.98 5.68 24.01
C LYS A 214 8.07 4.18 23.81
N ARG A 215 9.28 3.62 23.96
CA ARG A 215 9.52 2.19 23.86
C ARG A 215 8.60 1.38 24.78
N ASN A 216 8.05 0.28 24.25
CA ASN A 216 7.40 -0.74 25.04
C ASN A 216 8.45 -1.71 25.58
N GLU A 217 8.78 -1.60 26.87
CA GLU A 217 9.80 -2.46 27.49
C GLU A 217 9.37 -3.94 27.58
N LYS A 218 8.05 -4.23 27.44
CA LYS A 218 7.48 -5.58 27.43
C LYS A 218 7.14 -6.08 26.02
N TYR A 219 7.76 -5.47 25.00
CA TYR A 219 7.49 -5.87 23.62
C TYR A 219 7.90 -7.31 23.36
N TRP A 220 7.03 -8.07 22.73
CA TRP A 220 7.20 -9.52 22.56
C TRP A 220 8.32 -9.92 21.60
N LYS A 221 8.71 -9.05 20.63
CA LYS A 221 9.88 -9.30 19.78
C LYS A 221 11.16 -9.01 20.56
N PRO A 222 12.06 -10.00 20.71
CA PRO A 222 13.26 -9.82 21.53
C PRO A 222 14.16 -8.73 20.97
N ASN A 223 14.74 -7.94 21.88
CA ASN A 223 15.66 -6.86 21.56
C ASN A 223 15.09 -5.73 20.67
N ARG A 224 13.79 -5.59 20.58
CA ARG A 224 13.06 -4.54 19.84
C ARG A 224 12.17 -3.74 20.80
N PRO A 225 11.82 -2.49 20.39
CA PRO A 225 12.53 -1.65 19.44
C PRO A 225 13.83 -1.10 20.03
N TYR A 226 14.70 -0.50 19.21
CA TYR A 226 16.01 0.00 19.69
C TYR A 226 15.92 1.42 20.26
N PRO A 227 15.27 2.43 19.61
CA PRO A 227 15.11 3.77 20.17
C PRO A 227 14.32 3.78 21.48
N ASP A 228 14.61 4.72 22.36
CA ASP A 228 13.83 4.94 23.60
C ASP A 228 12.42 5.49 23.31
N GLY A 229 12.23 6.08 22.14
CA GLY A 229 10.95 6.59 21.66
C GLY A 229 11.03 7.19 20.27
N ILE A 230 9.88 7.61 19.78
CA ILE A 230 9.75 8.34 18.52
C ILE A 230 8.98 9.64 18.78
N GLU A 231 9.44 10.72 18.19
CA GLU A 231 8.73 11.99 18.09
C GLU A 231 8.38 12.25 16.62
N PHE A 232 7.09 12.32 16.31
CA PHE A 232 6.60 12.74 15.01
C PHE A 232 6.29 14.23 15.05
N ALA A 233 7.10 15.08 14.42
CA ALA A 233 6.79 16.48 14.19
C ALA A 233 5.86 16.59 12.98
N ILE A 234 4.66 17.12 13.16
CA ILE A 234 3.67 17.27 12.07
C ILE A 234 4.03 18.52 11.28
N ILE A 235 4.56 18.31 10.07
CA ILE A 235 5.03 19.39 9.18
C ILE A 235 4.40 19.16 7.79
N PRO A 236 3.19 19.69 7.53
CA PRO A 236 2.46 19.46 6.29
C PRO A 236 3.18 19.99 5.05
N GLU A 237 3.95 21.06 5.19
CA GLU A 237 4.72 21.62 4.08
C GLU A 237 6.01 20.81 3.92
N LEU A 238 6.10 20.01 2.85
CA LEU A 238 7.18 19.05 2.63
C LEU A 238 8.56 19.71 2.52
N THR A 239 8.67 20.90 1.92
CA THR A 239 9.95 21.62 1.82
C THR A 239 10.46 22.03 3.21
N THR A 240 9.57 22.42 4.11
CA THR A 240 9.89 22.71 5.51
C THR A 240 10.32 21.43 6.24
N GLY A 241 9.64 20.30 5.99
CA GLY A 241 10.05 19.00 6.49
C GLY A 241 11.47 18.62 6.05
N VAL A 242 11.81 18.81 4.77
CA VAL A 242 13.17 18.58 4.26
C VAL A 242 14.20 19.49 4.96
N ARG A 243 13.88 20.78 5.13
CA ARG A 243 14.75 21.72 5.84
C ARG A 243 15.00 21.29 7.29
N SER A 244 13.98 20.79 7.99
CA SER A 244 14.12 20.32 9.38
C SER A 244 15.09 19.14 9.50
N VAL A 245 15.09 18.22 8.52
CA VAL A 245 16.04 17.09 8.48
C VAL A 245 17.45 17.59 8.10
N THR A 246 17.54 18.49 7.13
CA THR A 246 18.83 19.08 6.73
C THR A 246 19.50 19.87 7.87
N ALA A 247 18.69 20.55 8.70
CA ALA A 247 19.16 21.29 9.88
C ALA A 247 19.40 20.38 11.11
N GLY A 248 19.16 19.06 11.02
CA GLY A 248 19.32 18.12 12.13
C GLY A 248 18.25 18.24 13.23
N GLN A 249 17.16 18.98 13.01
CA GLN A 249 16.03 19.08 13.93
C GLN A 249 15.23 17.77 13.95
N ASN A 250 15.05 17.14 12.78
CA ASN A 250 14.51 15.79 12.61
C ASN A 250 15.58 14.88 12.03
N ASP A 251 15.44 13.57 12.25
CA ASP A 251 16.38 12.55 11.81
C ASP A 251 15.95 11.88 10.50
N LEU A 252 14.64 11.92 10.18
CA LEU A 252 14.03 11.27 9.03
C LEU A 252 12.81 12.06 8.53
N ILE A 253 12.61 12.07 7.22
CA ILE A 253 11.35 12.44 6.56
C ILE A 253 10.99 11.33 5.56
N TYR A 254 9.76 10.80 5.64
CA TYR A 254 9.16 9.97 4.60
C TYR A 254 8.33 10.84 3.65
N GLN A 255 8.02 10.33 2.44
CA GLN A 255 7.39 11.09 1.36
C GLN A 255 8.21 12.32 0.92
N LEU A 256 9.54 12.14 0.82
CA LEU A 256 10.42 13.18 0.27
C LEU A 256 9.94 13.55 -1.16
N PRO A 257 9.72 14.84 -1.47
CA PRO A 257 9.37 15.24 -2.83
C PRO A 257 10.48 14.86 -3.83
N PRO A 258 10.16 14.29 -5.00
CA PRO A 258 11.15 13.85 -5.98
C PRO A 258 12.18 14.91 -6.35
N ARG A 259 11.75 16.18 -6.48
CA ARG A 259 12.61 17.31 -6.80
C ARG A 259 13.62 17.65 -5.70
N GLN A 260 13.31 17.31 -4.44
CA GLN A 260 14.18 17.59 -3.29
C GLN A 260 15.28 16.53 -3.15
N LYS A 261 15.18 15.38 -3.82
CA LYS A 261 16.18 14.30 -3.76
C LYS A 261 17.59 14.81 -4.03
N VAL A 262 17.78 15.55 -5.12
CA VAL A 262 19.11 16.08 -5.50
C VAL A 262 19.66 17.05 -4.45
N VAL A 263 18.80 17.84 -3.80
CA VAL A 263 19.21 18.78 -2.74
C VAL A 263 19.69 17.99 -1.52
N VAL A 264 18.95 16.97 -1.11
CA VAL A 264 19.31 16.12 0.04
C VAL A 264 20.59 15.34 -0.21
N GLU A 265 20.78 14.78 -1.41
CA GLU A 265 21.97 13.98 -1.79
C GLU A 265 23.28 14.79 -1.80
N ARG A 266 23.20 16.13 -1.89
CA ARG A 266 24.37 17.01 -1.71
C ARG A 266 24.86 17.13 -0.28
N SER A 267 24.01 16.77 0.69
CA SER A 267 24.41 16.79 2.10
C SER A 267 25.32 15.62 2.43
N LYS A 268 26.42 15.90 3.14
CA LYS A 268 27.35 14.86 3.61
C LYS A 268 26.76 14.00 4.73
N ASP A 269 25.76 14.52 5.44
CA ASP A 269 25.18 13.89 6.63
C ASP A 269 23.87 13.14 6.36
N LEU A 270 23.32 13.30 5.16
CA LEU A 270 22.06 12.68 4.78
C LEU A 270 22.27 11.53 3.79
N LYS A 271 21.28 10.64 3.75
CA LYS A 271 21.12 9.60 2.75
C LYS A 271 19.67 9.55 2.30
N VAL A 272 19.43 9.14 1.04
CA VAL A 272 18.10 8.96 0.48
C VAL A 272 17.90 7.49 0.14
N PHE A 273 16.78 6.92 0.60
CA PHE A 273 16.28 5.65 0.10
C PHE A 273 15.18 5.91 -0.92
N ASN A 274 15.15 5.10 -1.97
CA ASN A 274 14.05 5.04 -2.92
C ASN A 274 13.77 3.58 -3.25
N GLY A 275 12.50 3.26 -3.45
CA GLY A 275 12.09 1.92 -3.81
C GLY A 275 10.69 1.90 -4.42
N PRO A 276 10.35 0.85 -5.17
CA PRO A 276 9.02 0.70 -5.75
C PRO A 276 7.96 0.60 -4.67
N THR A 277 6.74 1.07 -5.00
CA THR A 277 5.56 0.89 -4.15
C THR A 277 4.35 0.46 -4.96
N LEU A 278 3.28 0.06 -4.28
CA LEU A 278 1.95 -0.12 -4.87
C LEU A 278 1.14 1.19 -4.97
N TYR A 279 1.75 2.33 -4.65
CA TYR A 279 1.08 3.63 -4.72
C TYR A 279 1.02 4.10 -6.17
N VAL A 280 -0.15 3.93 -6.81
CA VAL A 280 -0.34 4.26 -8.22
C VAL A 280 -1.16 5.54 -8.38
N PHE A 281 -0.60 6.52 -9.09
CA PHE A 281 -1.39 7.62 -9.66
C PHE A 281 -2.19 7.10 -10.83
N GLN A 282 -3.49 7.41 -10.83
CA GLN A 282 -4.41 7.00 -11.89
C GLN A 282 -5.57 7.98 -12.03
N ILE A 283 -6.26 7.91 -13.15
CA ILE A 283 -7.54 8.56 -13.31
C ILE A 283 -8.62 7.49 -13.17
N PHE A 284 -9.42 7.59 -12.12
CA PHE A 284 -10.66 6.82 -11.99
C PHE A 284 -11.67 7.36 -13.00
N LEU A 285 -12.20 6.51 -13.88
CA LEU A 285 -13.16 6.92 -14.88
C LEU A 285 -14.59 6.62 -14.42
N ASN A 286 -15.53 7.51 -14.71
CA ASN A 286 -16.94 7.25 -14.49
C ASN A 286 -17.57 6.68 -15.77
N TRP A 287 -17.47 5.37 -15.95
CA TRP A 287 -17.97 4.70 -17.15
C TRP A 287 -19.49 4.51 -17.20
N ALA A 288 -20.24 5.04 -16.21
CA ALA A 288 -21.70 5.02 -16.21
C ALA A 288 -22.32 6.27 -16.88
N LYS A 289 -21.48 7.24 -17.30
CA LYS A 289 -21.98 8.48 -17.95
C LYS A 289 -21.07 8.99 -19.05
N PRO A 290 -21.62 9.78 -19.99
CA PRO A 290 -20.83 10.41 -21.04
C PRO A 290 -19.66 11.26 -20.49
N PRO A 291 -18.54 11.30 -21.22
CA PRO A 291 -18.30 10.55 -22.46
C PRO A 291 -17.67 9.16 -22.23
N PHE A 292 -17.45 8.76 -20.97
CA PHE A 292 -16.78 7.52 -20.63
C PHE A 292 -17.70 6.29 -20.55
N ASP A 293 -19.00 6.44 -20.85
CA ASP A 293 -19.90 5.30 -21.12
C ASP A 293 -19.51 4.56 -22.42
N ASP A 294 -18.91 5.26 -23.39
CA ASP A 294 -18.35 4.63 -24.59
C ASP A 294 -16.94 4.09 -24.35
N ILE A 295 -16.76 2.78 -24.52
CA ILE A 295 -15.46 2.10 -24.36
C ILE A 295 -14.39 2.63 -25.31
N ARG A 296 -14.77 3.09 -26.53
CA ARG A 296 -13.85 3.66 -27.52
C ARG A 296 -13.23 4.94 -27.00
N VAL A 297 -14.03 5.79 -26.33
CA VAL A 297 -13.55 7.01 -25.69
C VAL A 297 -12.61 6.69 -24.52
N ARG A 298 -12.93 5.70 -23.68
CA ARG A 298 -12.04 5.27 -22.58
C ARG A 298 -10.70 4.74 -23.10
N LYS A 299 -10.72 3.93 -24.17
CA LYS A 299 -9.49 3.43 -24.82
C LYS A 299 -8.68 4.57 -25.44
N ALA A 300 -9.32 5.47 -26.16
CA ALA A 300 -8.69 6.67 -26.73
C ALA A 300 -8.01 7.51 -25.65
N PHE A 301 -8.71 7.74 -24.53
CA PHE A 301 -8.18 8.47 -23.37
C PHE A 301 -6.90 7.81 -22.82
N ASN A 302 -6.89 6.49 -22.64
CA ASN A 302 -5.72 5.75 -22.20
C ASN A 302 -4.55 5.81 -23.20
N MET A 303 -4.83 5.68 -24.51
CA MET A 303 -3.83 5.70 -25.58
C MET A 303 -3.25 7.10 -25.84
N ALA A 304 -3.94 8.16 -25.41
CA ALA A 304 -3.48 9.54 -25.49
C ALA A 304 -2.41 9.89 -24.45
N ILE A 305 -2.17 9.04 -23.45
CA ILE A 305 -1.28 9.33 -22.31
C ILE A 305 0.09 8.66 -22.52
N ASP A 306 1.13 9.51 -22.70
CA ASP A 306 2.54 9.11 -22.69
C ASP A 306 3.03 8.98 -21.24
N ARG A 307 3.00 7.78 -20.70
CA ARG A 307 3.35 7.46 -19.31
C ARG A 307 4.83 7.65 -19.01
N GLU A 308 5.70 7.38 -19.98
CA GLU A 308 7.15 7.58 -19.85
C GLU A 308 7.49 9.08 -19.73
N SER A 309 6.92 9.89 -20.60
CA SER A 309 7.07 11.35 -20.53
C SER A 309 6.41 11.93 -19.28
N PHE A 310 5.27 11.39 -18.85
CA PHE A 310 4.61 11.78 -17.60
C PHE A 310 5.51 11.53 -16.39
N VAL A 311 6.11 10.36 -16.28
CA VAL A 311 7.05 10.02 -15.19
C VAL A 311 8.25 10.97 -15.16
N LYS A 312 8.84 11.26 -16.33
CA LYS A 312 9.97 12.19 -16.41
C LYS A 312 9.61 13.61 -15.98
N ALA A 313 8.48 14.13 -16.47
CA ALA A 313 8.08 15.51 -16.25
C ALA A 313 7.47 15.75 -14.86
N ALA A 314 6.57 14.87 -14.41
CA ALA A 314 5.84 15.03 -13.16
C ALA A 314 6.60 14.49 -11.94
N LEU A 315 7.39 13.41 -12.11
CA LEU A 315 7.98 12.66 -11.00
C LEU A 315 9.52 12.58 -11.08
N ALA A 316 10.15 13.45 -11.89
CA ALA A 316 11.60 13.53 -12.07
C ALA A 316 12.26 12.16 -12.42
N GLY A 317 11.54 11.25 -13.04
CA GLY A 317 11.98 9.89 -13.34
C GLY A 317 11.95 8.93 -12.14
N LEU A 318 11.46 9.36 -10.98
CA LEU A 318 11.42 8.57 -9.73
C LEU A 318 10.06 7.88 -9.55
N ALA A 319 9.67 7.13 -10.56
CA ALA A 319 8.45 6.33 -10.59
C ALA A 319 8.56 5.27 -11.70
N GLU A 320 7.71 4.26 -11.64
CA GLU A 320 7.52 3.28 -12.71
C GLU A 320 6.27 3.64 -13.52
N PRO A 321 6.31 3.72 -14.87
CA PRO A 321 5.12 3.89 -15.69
C PRO A 321 4.11 2.78 -15.42
N ALA A 322 2.84 3.15 -15.18
CA ALA A 322 1.79 2.19 -14.83
C ALA A 322 0.83 1.95 -16.01
N TYR A 323 0.68 0.69 -16.39
CA TYR A 323 -0.27 0.23 -17.41
C TYR A 323 -1.43 -0.56 -16.82
N MET A 324 -1.40 -0.83 -15.52
CA MET A 324 -2.39 -1.52 -14.71
C MET A 324 -2.22 -1.15 -13.24
N ASN A 325 -2.98 -1.77 -12.33
CA ASN A 325 -2.96 -1.46 -10.90
C ASN A 325 -1.91 -2.24 -10.08
N LEU A 326 -1.02 -2.99 -10.74
CA LEU A 326 0.10 -3.70 -10.10
C LEU A 326 1.42 -3.33 -10.79
N PRO A 327 2.51 -3.03 -10.04
CA PRO A 327 3.82 -2.75 -10.59
C PRO A 327 4.52 -4.04 -11.05
N LYS A 328 5.56 -3.91 -11.88
CA LYS A 328 6.33 -5.04 -12.43
C LYS A 328 6.92 -5.96 -11.37
N SER A 329 7.23 -5.43 -10.18
CA SER A 329 7.76 -6.21 -9.06
C SER A 329 6.72 -7.07 -8.35
N HIS A 330 5.42 -6.87 -8.60
CA HIS A 330 4.37 -7.61 -7.91
C HIS A 330 4.21 -9.03 -8.46
N TRP A 331 4.05 -10.03 -7.58
CA TRP A 331 3.94 -11.45 -7.97
C TRP A 331 2.78 -11.77 -8.92
N ALA A 332 1.69 -10.99 -8.88
CA ALA A 332 0.52 -11.15 -9.73
C ALA A 332 0.55 -10.25 -11.00
N TYR A 333 1.67 -9.58 -11.30
CA TYR A 333 1.79 -8.71 -12.47
C TYR A 333 1.71 -9.53 -13.78
N ASP A 334 0.85 -9.08 -14.71
CA ASP A 334 0.78 -9.65 -16.06
C ASP A 334 1.32 -8.67 -17.10
N LYS A 335 2.50 -8.99 -17.66
CA LYS A 335 3.17 -8.15 -18.66
C LYS A 335 2.38 -7.98 -19.97
N SER A 336 1.45 -8.89 -20.31
CA SER A 336 0.69 -8.82 -21.55
C SER A 336 -0.30 -7.66 -21.56
N VAL A 337 -0.76 -7.24 -20.38
CA VAL A 337 -1.76 -6.18 -20.22
C VAL A 337 -1.21 -4.80 -20.64
N ALA A 338 0.09 -4.57 -20.49
CA ALA A 338 0.72 -3.31 -20.91
C ALA A 338 0.55 -3.02 -22.43
N ALA A 339 0.39 -4.06 -23.24
CA ALA A 339 0.18 -3.92 -24.68
C ALA A 339 -1.26 -3.54 -25.08
N LEU A 340 -2.22 -3.59 -24.14
CA LEU A 340 -3.63 -3.31 -24.43
C LEU A 340 -3.93 -1.83 -24.66
N THR A 341 -3.16 -0.94 -24.02
CA THR A 341 -3.33 0.52 -24.11
C THR A 341 -1.99 1.22 -24.33
N PRO A 342 -1.28 0.94 -25.46
CA PRO A 342 -0.03 1.61 -25.77
C PRO A 342 -0.25 3.12 -25.99
N TYR A 343 0.79 3.92 -25.84
CA TYR A 343 0.74 5.32 -26.25
C TYR A 343 0.64 5.41 -27.78
N ASP A 344 -0.53 5.83 -28.27
CA ASP A 344 -0.79 6.02 -29.70
C ASP A 344 -1.86 7.12 -29.88
N PRO A 345 -1.44 8.39 -29.94
CA PRO A 345 -2.40 9.49 -30.11
C PRO A 345 -3.07 9.51 -31.50
N ALA A 346 -2.51 8.82 -32.51
CA ALA A 346 -3.16 8.71 -33.82
C ALA A 346 -4.33 7.73 -33.75
N GLN A 347 -4.12 6.56 -33.15
CA GLN A 347 -5.20 5.59 -32.92
C GLN A 347 -6.25 6.15 -31.95
N ALA A 348 -5.83 6.95 -30.95
CA ALA A 348 -6.77 7.64 -30.07
C ALA A 348 -7.74 8.54 -30.84
N ARG A 349 -7.23 9.38 -31.76
CA ARG A 349 -8.07 10.22 -32.62
C ARG A 349 -9.03 9.40 -33.49
N LYS A 350 -8.57 8.27 -34.05
CA LYS A 350 -9.42 7.38 -34.83
C LYS A 350 -10.60 6.82 -34.00
N LEU A 351 -10.30 6.33 -32.79
CA LEU A 351 -11.34 5.82 -31.87
C LEU A 351 -12.35 6.90 -31.46
N LEU A 352 -11.90 8.14 -31.25
CA LEU A 352 -12.77 9.27 -30.95
C LEU A 352 -13.70 9.59 -32.14
N ALA A 353 -13.18 9.57 -33.37
CA ALA A 353 -13.98 9.75 -34.58
C ALA A 353 -15.02 8.62 -34.74
N GLU A 354 -14.64 7.36 -34.55
CA GLU A 354 -15.55 6.20 -34.57
C GLU A 354 -16.64 6.27 -33.48
N ALA A 355 -16.31 6.89 -32.33
CA ALA A 355 -17.25 7.14 -31.24
C ALA A 355 -18.15 8.35 -31.47
N ASN A 356 -17.98 9.08 -32.58
CA ASN A 356 -18.61 10.39 -32.83
C ASN A 356 -18.37 11.40 -31.71
N PHE A 357 -17.20 11.33 -31.07
CA PHE A 357 -16.83 12.27 -30.02
C PHE A 357 -16.64 13.65 -30.62
N LYS A 358 -17.49 14.60 -30.19
CA LYS A 358 -17.51 15.93 -30.75
C LYS A 358 -16.24 16.70 -30.39
N GLU A 359 -15.50 17.17 -31.39
CA GLU A 359 -14.33 18.02 -31.20
C GLU A 359 -14.69 19.28 -30.39
N GLY A 360 -13.80 19.69 -29.47
CA GLY A 360 -14.05 20.80 -28.55
C GLY A 360 -14.89 20.46 -27.33
N THR A 361 -15.40 19.22 -27.21
CA THR A 361 -16.04 18.78 -25.98
C THR A 361 -15.02 18.75 -24.84
N THR A 362 -15.31 19.49 -23.76
CA THR A 362 -14.45 19.49 -22.55
C THR A 362 -14.95 18.45 -21.56
N ILE A 363 -14.04 17.57 -21.14
CA ILE A 363 -14.30 16.56 -20.11
C ILE A 363 -13.90 17.13 -18.75
N ASP A 364 -14.85 17.20 -17.82
CA ASP A 364 -14.58 17.63 -16.46
C ASP A 364 -14.02 16.46 -15.63
N LEU A 365 -12.81 16.64 -15.13
CA LEU A 365 -12.14 15.74 -14.20
C LEU A 365 -12.04 16.39 -12.82
N VAL A 366 -12.16 15.62 -11.77
CA VAL A 366 -11.90 16.08 -10.40
C VAL A 366 -10.41 15.93 -10.09
N GLY A 367 -9.83 16.86 -9.33
CA GLY A 367 -8.42 16.84 -8.94
C GLY A 367 -8.20 17.55 -7.62
N TYR A 368 -6.92 17.75 -7.27
CA TYR A 368 -6.50 18.40 -6.04
C TYR A 368 -5.78 19.72 -6.34
N PRO A 369 -5.87 20.74 -5.45
CA PRO A 369 -5.34 22.07 -5.69
C PRO A 369 -3.87 22.26 -5.32
N ASP A 370 -3.23 21.25 -4.71
CA ASP A 370 -1.82 21.36 -4.33
C ASP A 370 -0.91 21.47 -5.57
N GLN A 371 0.25 22.08 -5.40
CA GLN A 371 1.17 22.41 -6.49
C GLN A 371 1.58 21.18 -7.31
N ASP A 372 1.89 20.05 -6.65
CA ASP A 372 2.32 18.84 -7.36
C ASP A 372 1.16 18.21 -8.13
N SER A 373 -0.06 18.28 -7.61
CA SER A 373 -1.26 17.82 -8.29
C SER A 373 -1.59 18.69 -9.50
N VAL A 374 -1.52 20.01 -9.37
CA VAL A 374 -1.73 20.95 -10.49
C VAL A 374 -0.69 20.71 -11.58
N GLN A 375 0.58 20.51 -11.26
CA GLN A 375 1.58 20.19 -12.27
C GLN A 375 1.27 18.88 -13.02
N ARG A 376 0.85 17.83 -12.31
CA ARG A 376 0.41 16.57 -12.96
C ARG A 376 -0.77 16.78 -13.89
N GLN A 377 -1.71 17.65 -13.50
CA GLN A 377 -2.88 18.03 -14.31
C GLN A 377 -2.46 18.76 -15.59
N GLU A 378 -1.56 19.74 -15.51
CA GLU A 378 -1.07 20.50 -16.67
C GLU A 378 -0.39 19.60 -17.70
N ILE A 379 0.44 18.65 -17.25
CA ILE A 379 1.08 17.67 -18.13
C ILE A 379 0.03 16.80 -18.83
N LEU A 380 -0.99 16.34 -18.12
CA LEU A 380 -2.06 15.52 -18.68
C LEU A 380 -2.92 16.32 -19.68
N ILE A 381 -3.27 17.57 -19.36
CA ILE A 381 -4.01 18.46 -20.27
C ILE A 381 -3.27 18.57 -21.60
N GLU A 382 -1.95 18.80 -21.57
CA GLU A 382 -1.16 18.96 -22.79
C GLU A 382 -1.06 17.65 -23.60
N GLN A 383 -0.90 16.51 -22.94
CA GLN A 383 -0.85 15.20 -23.63
C GLN A 383 -2.20 14.87 -24.28
N LEU A 384 -3.30 15.03 -23.55
CA LEU A 384 -4.64 14.73 -24.02
C LEU A 384 -5.05 15.65 -25.18
N ARG A 385 -4.66 16.94 -25.11
CA ARG A 385 -4.89 17.92 -26.17
C ARG A 385 -4.26 17.48 -27.51
N LYS A 386 -3.08 16.88 -27.50
CA LYS A 386 -2.43 16.33 -28.70
C LYS A 386 -3.25 15.24 -29.40
N ALA A 387 -4.09 14.54 -28.65
CA ALA A 387 -5.02 13.53 -29.20
C ALA A 387 -6.42 14.09 -29.50
N GLY A 388 -6.64 15.41 -29.37
CA GLY A 388 -7.95 16.03 -29.59
C GLY A 388 -8.92 15.94 -28.40
N ILE A 389 -8.40 15.62 -27.20
CA ILE A 389 -9.21 15.54 -25.98
C ILE A 389 -8.95 16.78 -25.13
N SER A 390 -10.00 17.57 -24.89
CA SER A 390 -9.96 18.71 -23.98
C SER A 390 -10.43 18.28 -22.59
N VAL A 391 -9.66 18.61 -21.55
CA VAL A 391 -10.02 18.33 -20.16
C VAL A 391 -9.92 19.59 -19.31
N ARG A 392 -10.76 19.66 -18.28
CA ARG A 392 -10.72 20.70 -17.25
C ARG A 392 -10.76 20.05 -15.88
N PHE A 393 -9.89 20.49 -14.96
CA PHE A 393 -9.88 19.98 -13.60
C PHE A 393 -10.73 20.85 -12.66
N LEU A 394 -11.63 20.21 -11.93
CA LEU A 394 -12.45 20.76 -10.85
C LEU A 394 -11.74 20.43 -9.54
N ASN A 395 -10.86 21.33 -9.11
CA ASN A 395 -10.01 21.08 -7.95
C ASN A 395 -10.75 21.33 -6.63
N ALA A 396 -10.61 20.39 -5.69
CA ALA A 396 -11.11 20.48 -4.32
C ALA A 396 -10.14 19.77 -3.35
N PRO A 397 -10.19 20.06 -2.04
CA PRO A 397 -9.44 19.31 -1.04
C PRO A 397 -9.70 17.80 -1.13
N ILE A 398 -8.70 16.97 -0.78
CA ILE A 398 -8.72 15.51 -1.02
C ILE A 398 -10.02 14.86 -0.54
N ALA A 399 -10.45 15.15 0.70
CA ALA A 399 -11.66 14.55 1.28
C ALA A 399 -12.93 14.97 0.52
N GLU A 400 -13.04 16.24 0.15
CA GLU A 400 -14.17 16.76 -0.63
C GLU A 400 -14.18 16.18 -2.05
N ALA A 401 -13.06 16.20 -2.75
CA ALA A 401 -12.92 15.65 -4.09
C ALA A 401 -13.31 14.16 -4.15
N SER A 402 -12.84 13.37 -3.19
CA SER A 402 -13.16 11.95 -3.07
C SER A 402 -14.66 11.73 -2.79
N ALA A 403 -15.23 12.48 -1.85
CA ALA A 403 -16.66 12.40 -1.53
C ALA A 403 -17.53 12.86 -2.71
N ALA A 404 -17.12 13.91 -3.41
CA ALA A 404 -17.83 14.43 -4.58
C ALA A 404 -17.83 13.45 -5.76
N PHE A 405 -16.72 12.76 -6.00
CA PHE A 405 -16.61 11.78 -7.09
C PHE A 405 -17.21 10.42 -6.72
N PHE A 406 -16.81 9.81 -5.60
CA PHE A 406 -17.27 8.46 -5.20
C PHE A 406 -18.62 8.48 -4.47
N GLY A 407 -18.98 9.57 -3.81
CA GLY A 407 -20.23 9.74 -3.06
C GLY A 407 -21.47 9.94 -3.93
N ALA A 408 -22.52 10.49 -3.34
CA ALA A 408 -23.82 10.66 -3.99
C ALA A 408 -23.82 11.71 -5.12
N GLU A 409 -23.00 12.75 -5.02
CA GLU A 409 -22.94 13.85 -6.00
C GLU A 409 -22.48 13.42 -7.39
N LYS A 410 -21.53 12.45 -7.46
CA LYS A 410 -20.99 11.92 -8.72
C LYS A 410 -20.38 13.02 -9.61
N ARG A 411 -19.68 13.99 -9.01
CA ARG A 411 -19.06 15.13 -9.70
C ARG A 411 -18.01 14.65 -10.71
N GLY A 412 -17.96 15.30 -11.87
CA GLY A 412 -16.99 15.04 -12.93
C GLY A 412 -17.16 13.69 -13.64
N SER A 413 -16.40 13.50 -14.71
CA SER A 413 -16.35 12.25 -15.49
C SER A 413 -15.18 11.34 -15.05
N GLY A 414 -14.24 11.88 -14.28
CA GLY A 414 -13.12 11.13 -13.70
C GLY A 414 -12.50 11.85 -12.52
N LEU A 415 -11.66 11.16 -11.76
CA LEU A 415 -10.89 11.69 -10.64
C LEU A 415 -9.43 11.33 -10.80
N LEU A 416 -8.54 12.32 -10.89
CA LEU A 416 -7.10 12.11 -10.80
C LEU A 416 -6.72 11.97 -9.33
N ALA A 417 -6.41 10.76 -8.92
CA ALA A 417 -6.03 10.45 -7.54
C ALA A 417 -5.03 9.30 -7.51
N ALA A 418 -4.49 9.04 -6.33
CA ALA A 418 -3.69 7.88 -6.10
C ALA A 418 -4.49 6.76 -5.44
N TRP A 419 -4.12 5.52 -5.74
CA TRP A 419 -4.55 4.33 -5.03
C TRP A 419 -3.39 3.79 -4.19
N THR A 420 -3.59 3.66 -2.90
CA THR A 420 -2.63 3.00 -2.00
C THR A 420 -2.86 1.49 -2.08
N GLY A 421 -1.85 0.73 -2.48
CA GLY A 421 -1.96 -0.73 -2.58
C GLY A 421 -2.40 -1.43 -1.30
N ARG A 422 -2.77 -2.68 -1.46
CA ARG A 422 -3.15 -3.58 -0.35
C ARG A 422 -2.17 -4.74 -0.28
N PRO A 423 -1.97 -5.37 0.88
CA PRO A 423 -1.09 -6.53 1.02
C PRO A 423 -1.51 -7.68 0.10
N ASP A 424 -2.81 -7.90 -0.09
CA ASP A 424 -3.32 -8.81 -1.10
C ASP A 424 -3.95 -8.05 -2.28
N PRO A 425 -3.57 -8.35 -3.54
CA PRO A 425 -4.05 -7.62 -4.70
C PRO A 425 -5.56 -7.76 -4.94
N SER A 426 -6.20 -8.83 -4.46
CA SER A 426 -7.65 -9.01 -4.60
C SER A 426 -8.45 -7.86 -3.97
N LEU A 427 -7.94 -7.27 -2.88
CA LEU A 427 -8.59 -6.11 -2.26
C LEU A 427 -8.53 -4.86 -3.16
N THR A 428 -7.42 -4.66 -3.88
CA THR A 428 -7.32 -3.56 -4.83
C THR A 428 -8.44 -3.67 -5.88
N TYR A 429 -8.62 -4.86 -6.44
CA TYR A 429 -9.62 -5.07 -7.49
C TYR A 429 -11.05 -5.12 -6.95
N SER A 430 -11.29 -5.78 -5.82
CA SER A 430 -12.64 -5.83 -5.24
C SER A 430 -13.14 -4.47 -4.80
N LEU A 431 -12.29 -3.63 -4.22
CA LEU A 431 -12.68 -2.29 -3.76
C LEU A 431 -12.92 -1.28 -4.90
N MET A 432 -12.37 -1.51 -6.09
CA MET A 432 -12.53 -0.61 -7.24
C MET A 432 -13.49 -1.15 -8.32
N PHE A 433 -13.61 -2.48 -8.48
CA PHE A 433 -14.25 -3.05 -9.66
C PHE A 433 -15.31 -4.11 -9.35
N THR A 434 -15.87 -4.15 -8.13
CA THR A 434 -17.10 -4.90 -7.85
C THR A 434 -18.31 -3.97 -7.81
N LYS A 435 -19.49 -4.51 -8.07
CA LYS A 435 -20.74 -3.75 -8.24
C LYS A 435 -21.02 -2.75 -7.11
N ASP A 436 -20.88 -3.18 -5.86
CA ASP A 436 -21.26 -2.38 -4.69
C ASP A 436 -20.05 -1.68 -4.04
N ALA A 437 -18.87 -1.72 -4.68
CA ALA A 437 -17.67 -1.12 -4.13
C ALA A 437 -17.76 0.40 -4.12
N TYR A 438 -17.34 1.02 -3.01
CA TYR A 438 -17.35 2.47 -2.86
C TYR A 438 -16.53 3.19 -3.94
N TYR A 439 -15.35 2.62 -4.29
CA TYR A 439 -14.44 3.19 -5.28
C TYR A 439 -14.77 2.77 -6.72
N ASN A 440 -15.91 2.12 -6.96
CA ASN A 440 -16.36 1.80 -8.31
C ASN A 440 -16.77 3.07 -9.07
N GLY A 441 -15.94 3.50 -10.02
CA GLY A 441 -16.22 4.66 -10.87
C GLY A 441 -17.44 4.48 -11.77
N GLY A 442 -17.77 3.23 -12.16
CA GLY A 442 -18.91 2.87 -13.03
C GLY A 442 -20.25 2.72 -12.31
N ARG A 443 -20.29 2.91 -11.01
CA ARG A 443 -21.54 2.95 -10.23
C ARG A 443 -22.42 1.71 -10.38
N GLY A 444 -21.80 0.54 -10.31
CA GLY A 444 -22.48 -0.75 -10.39
C GLY A 444 -22.50 -1.41 -11.77
N ALA A 445 -22.12 -0.71 -12.82
CA ALA A 445 -22.02 -1.29 -14.18
C ALA A 445 -20.73 -2.10 -14.35
N VAL A 446 -20.65 -3.30 -13.78
CA VAL A 446 -19.48 -4.19 -13.82
C VAL A 446 -19.82 -5.44 -14.64
N PRO A 447 -18.95 -5.86 -15.58
CA PRO A 447 -19.12 -7.13 -16.28
C PRO A 447 -19.13 -8.32 -15.31
N PRO A 448 -20.09 -9.25 -15.40
CA PRO A 448 -20.17 -10.41 -14.51
C PRO A 448 -18.89 -11.27 -14.51
N GLU A 449 -18.21 -11.38 -15.65
CA GLU A 449 -16.96 -12.11 -15.78
C GLU A 449 -15.81 -11.46 -14.99
N LEU A 450 -15.81 -10.14 -14.82
CA LEU A 450 -14.82 -9.45 -13.99
C LEU A 450 -15.06 -9.73 -12.50
N GLU A 451 -16.31 -9.66 -12.05
CA GLU A 451 -16.66 -10.02 -10.67
C GLU A 451 -16.33 -11.49 -10.37
N ALA A 452 -16.62 -12.39 -11.32
CA ALA A 452 -16.28 -13.81 -11.20
C ALA A 452 -14.75 -14.01 -11.07
N ALA A 453 -13.95 -13.35 -11.91
CA ALA A 453 -12.49 -13.45 -11.87
C ALA A 453 -11.91 -12.86 -10.56
N ILE A 454 -12.46 -11.76 -10.06
CA ILE A 454 -12.06 -11.19 -8.76
C ILE A 454 -12.38 -12.19 -7.64
N LYS A 455 -13.53 -12.84 -7.67
CA LYS A 455 -13.89 -13.88 -6.69
C LYS A 455 -12.95 -15.09 -6.79
N GLU A 456 -12.65 -15.55 -8.00
CA GLU A 456 -11.73 -16.67 -8.25
C GLU A 456 -10.32 -16.37 -7.72
N SER A 457 -9.84 -15.13 -7.83
CA SER A 457 -8.52 -14.72 -7.31
C SER A 457 -8.36 -14.93 -5.80
N ARG A 458 -9.46 -15.15 -5.07
CA ARG A 458 -9.49 -15.41 -3.61
C ARG A 458 -9.86 -16.86 -3.27
N ALA A 459 -10.25 -17.66 -4.26
CA ALA A 459 -10.84 -18.99 -4.08
C ALA A 459 -9.81 -20.13 -4.01
N SER A 460 -8.51 -19.84 -3.93
CA SER A 460 -7.44 -20.83 -3.86
C SER A 460 -6.25 -20.30 -3.06
N GLU A 461 -5.59 -21.17 -2.28
CA GLU A 461 -4.29 -20.89 -1.67
C GLU A 461 -3.12 -21.06 -2.64
N ASP A 462 -3.35 -21.76 -3.78
CA ASP A 462 -2.33 -21.96 -4.81
C ASP A 462 -2.04 -20.65 -5.54
N VAL A 463 -0.82 -20.16 -5.41
CA VAL A 463 -0.34 -18.90 -6.01
C VAL A 463 -0.43 -18.94 -7.54
N GLN A 464 -0.26 -20.12 -8.19
CA GLN A 464 -0.33 -20.21 -9.65
C GLN A 464 -1.78 -20.06 -10.14
N ILE A 465 -2.75 -20.65 -9.43
CA ILE A 465 -4.18 -20.48 -9.72
C ILE A 465 -4.56 -19.02 -9.54
N ARG A 466 -4.14 -18.40 -8.45
CA ARG A 466 -4.40 -16.98 -8.16
C ARG A 466 -3.76 -16.07 -9.21
N THR A 467 -2.51 -16.35 -9.63
CA THR A 467 -1.82 -15.57 -10.68
C THR A 467 -2.61 -15.59 -12.00
N LYS A 468 -3.14 -16.74 -12.40
CA LYS A 468 -4.00 -16.85 -13.61
C LYS A 468 -5.30 -16.06 -13.46
N ALA A 469 -5.96 -16.13 -12.30
CA ALA A 469 -7.15 -15.35 -12.03
C ALA A 469 -6.85 -13.84 -12.08
N PHE A 470 -5.72 -13.40 -11.49
CA PHE A 470 -5.30 -11.99 -11.56
C PHE A 470 -4.92 -11.54 -12.98
N ALA A 471 -4.34 -12.39 -13.80
CA ALA A 471 -4.12 -12.08 -15.22
C ALA A 471 -5.45 -11.81 -15.94
N THR A 472 -6.48 -12.63 -15.67
CA THR A 472 -7.83 -12.41 -16.19
C THR A 472 -8.44 -11.10 -15.68
N VAL A 473 -8.33 -10.81 -14.37
CA VAL A 473 -8.82 -9.55 -13.78
C VAL A 473 -8.16 -8.34 -14.44
N GLN A 474 -6.82 -8.32 -14.51
CA GLN A 474 -6.06 -7.22 -15.11
C GLN A 474 -6.44 -7.00 -16.57
N ARG A 475 -6.52 -8.08 -17.34
CA ARG A 475 -6.93 -8.03 -18.73
C ARG A 475 -8.33 -7.43 -18.88
N LEU A 476 -9.32 -7.92 -18.15
CA LEU A 476 -10.70 -7.42 -18.22
C LEU A 476 -10.81 -5.94 -17.81
N VAL A 477 -10.08 -5.52 -16.76
CA VAL A 477 -10.06 -4.11 -16.35
C VAL A 477 -9.50 -3.23 -17.46
N MET A 478 -8.40 -3.63 -18.10
CA MET A 478 -7.74 -2.80 -19.11
C MET A 478 -8.35 -2.92 -20.51
N GLU A 479 -8.90 -4.08 -20.90
CA GLU A 479 -9.69 -4.23 -22.14
C GLU A 479 -10.92 -3.33 -22.14
N ASN A 480 -11.56 -3.15 -20.97
CA ASN A 480 -12.66 -2.24 -20.77
C ASN A 480 -12.22 -0.79 -20.46
N ALA A 481 -10.93 -0.58 -20.24
CA ALA A 481 -10.34 0.71 -19.88
C ALA A 481 -11.12 1.43 -18.75
N PHE A 482 -11.43 0.71 -17.66
CA PHE A 482 -12.19 1.27 -16.53
C PHE A 482 -11.40 2.29 -15.71
N VAL A 483 -10.10 2.32 -15.88
CA VAL A 483 -9.17 3.22 -15.20
C VAL A 483 -8.07 3.62 -16.18
N ALA A 484 -7.46 4.78 -15.96
CA ALA A 484 -6.24 5.17 -16.66
C ALA A 484 -5.08 5.23 -15.65
N PRO A 485 -4.32 4.15 -15.48
CA PRO A 485 -3.11 4.15 -14.65
C PRO A 485 -2.04 5.05 -15.29
N LEU A 486 -1.26 5.75 -14.46
CA LEU A 486 -0.24 6.71 -14.91
C LEU A 486 1.16 6.29 -14.48
N ALA A 487 1.38 6.16 -13.18
CA ALA A 487 2.70 5.88 -12.62
C ALA A 487 2.60 5.28 -11.22
N PHE A 488 3.46 4.32 -10.89
CA PHE A 488 3.72 3.89 -9.52
C PHE A 488 4.79 4.78 -8.91
N GLN A 489 4.41 5.56 -7.91
CA GLN A 489 5.35 6.42 -7.19
C GLN A 489 6.33 5.57 -6.39
N PHE A 490 7.62 5.92 -6.43
CA PHE A 490 8.59 5.34 -5.52
C PHE A 490 8.43 5.91 -4.11
N GLU A 491 8.63 5.07 -3.09
CA GLU A 491 8.86 5.58 -1.75
C GLU A 491 10.20 6.32 -1.72
N LEU A 492 10.17 7.57 -1.30
CA LEU A 492 11.35 8.39 -1.11
C LEU A 492 11.46 8.79 0.36
N VAL A 493 12.56 8.41 1.00
CA VAL A 493 12.82 8.71 2.41
C VAL A 493 14.19 9.35 2.52
N ALA A 494 14.24 10.55 3.08
CA ALA A 494 15.51 11.17 3.43
C ALA A 494 15.76 11.00 4.93
N MET A 495 16.99 10.66 5.30
CA MET A 495 17.35 10.48 6.70
C MET A 495 18.81 10.82 6.97
N ASN A 496 19.09 11.18 8.22
CA ASN A 496 20.45 11.33 8.70
C ASN A 496 21.19 9.99 8.61
N LYS A 497 22.48 10.02 8.26
CA LYS A 497 23.31 8.80 8.13
C LYS A 497 23.39 7.99 9.43
N LYS A 498 23.20 8.62 10.59
CA LYS A 498 23.12 7.93 11.89
C LYS A 498 21.87 7.04 12.03
N VAL A 499 20.80 7.26 11.24
CA VAL A 499 19.62 6.40 11.23
C VAL A 499 19.95 5.14 10.45
N GLN A 500 19.92 4.00 11.11
CA GLN A 500 20.23 2.69 10.54
C GLN A 500 19.01 1.77 10.63
N GLY A 501 19.00 0.65 9.89
CA GLY A 501 17.97 -0.38 9.96
C GLY A 501 16.64 -0.04 9.27
N TYR A 502 16.45 1.18 8.76
CA TYR A 502 15.25 1.50 7.97
C TYR A 502 15.25 0.75 6.64
N ARG A 503 14.13 0.11 6.32
CA ARG A 503 13.92 -0.57 5.05
C ARG A 503 12.62 -0.09 4.41
N PRO A 504 12.65 0.42 3.18
CA PRO A 504 11.44 0.68 2.41
C PRO A 504 10.69 -0.63 2.16
N ASN A 505 9.40 -0.54 1.91
CA ASN A 505 8.57 -1.70 1.60
C ASN A 505 7.61 -1.42 0.45
N LEU A 506 7.15 -2.48 -0.21
CA LEU A 506 6.33 -2.36 -1.41
C LEU A 506 4.96 -1.68 -1.15
N LEU A 507 4.47 -1.67 0.09
CA LEU A 507 3.25 -0.93 0.44
C LEU A 507 3.47 0.58 0.61
N GLY A 508 4.72 1.04 0.72
CA GLY A 508 5.04 2.42 1.06
C GLY A 508 4.51 2.86 2.43
N LYS A 509 4.39 1.92 3.36
CA LYS A 509 3.89 2.13 4.72
C LYS A 509 5.06 2.02 5.70
N PRO A 510 5.63 3.13 6.19
CA PRO A 510 6.82 3.10 7.03
C PRO A 510 6.67 2.22 8.27
N LYS A 511 7.70 1.40 8.56
CA LYS A 511 7.86 0.65 9.81
C LYS A 511 9.20 0.97 10.43
N TYR A 512 9.23 1.08 11.76
CA TYR A 512 10.39 1.57 12.50
C TYR A 512 10.92 0.56 13.54
N ASP A 513 10.43 -0.66 13.56
CA ASP A 513 10.77 -1.70 14.56
C ASP A 513 12.26 -2.05 14.54
N ASP A 514 12.88 -2.04 13.37
CA ASP A 514 14.30 -2.38 13.14
C ASP A 514 15.21 -1.15 13.10
N VAL A 515 14.66 0.06 13.22
CA VAL A 515 15.43 1.30 13.15
C VAL A 515 16.22 1.51 14.45
N TRP A 516 17.48 1.96 14.32
CA TRP A 516 18.33 2.33 15.43
C TRP A 516 19.20 3.55 15.09
N LEU A 517 19.75 4.19 16.12
CA LEU A 517 20.56 5.38 15.97
C LEU A 517 22.03 5.04 16.25
N GLU A 518 22.88 5.31 15.27
CA GLU A 518 24.33 5.27 15.46
C GLU A 518 24.75 6.51 16.24
N SER A 519 25.53 6.31 17.29
CA SER A 519 26.02 7.37 18.19
C SER A 519 27.12 8.19 17.52
#